data_03bb8e6a1ebd63f438260ec1c42e56be
#
_entry.id   03bb8e6a1ebd63f438260ec1c42e56be
#
_cell.length_a   1.000
_cell.length_b   1.000
_cell.length_c   1.000
_cell.angle_alpha   90.00
_cell.angle_beta   90.00
_cell.angle_gamma   90.00
#
_symmetry.space_group_name_H-M   'P 1'
#
loop_
_entity.id
_entity.type
_entity.pdbx_description
1 polymer ?
#
loop_
_entity_poly.entity_id
_entity_poly.type
_entity_poly.pdbx_seq_one_letter_code
_entity_poly.pdbx_strand_id
1 'polypeptide(L)'
;NGAAMSVGRISTFLDIYIQRDLDKGILTESEAQELIDHMVMKFRMVKFARIPSYNQLFSGDPVWATLEVGGIGMDGRSMVTKNCYRFLHTLENMGPAPEPNLTVLYSSALPENFKKYAAKVSINTSSVQYENDDVMKPVWGDDYSICCCVSATQTGKEMQFFGARANLAKCLLYAINGGVDEKSHEQCGPNYAPITGEYLNYDEVLPKYVQMLDWLAGLY
;
A
#
# COMPACT_ATOMS: atom_id res chain seq x y z
N ASN A 1 1.14 8.24 18.31
CA ASN A 1 0.73 8.33 16.91
C ASN A 1 1.98 8.33 16.03
N GLY A 2 2.16 7.25 15.27
CA GLY A 2 3.24 7.13 14.30
C GLY A 2 2.92 7.80 12.97
N ALA A 3 3.81 7.63 11.99
CA ALA A 3 3.60 8.14 10.63
C ALA A 3 2.55 7.33 9.84
N ALA A 4 2.16 6.16 10.34
CA ALA A 4 1.18 5.28 9.74
C ALA A 4 0.32 4.58 10.80
N MET A 5 -0.88 4.16 10.43
CA MET A 5 -1.81 3.44 11.29
C MET A 5 -2.36 2.23 10.52
N SER A 6 -1.76 1.08 10.74
CA SER A 6 -2.18 -0.16 10.08
C SER A 6 -3.10 -0.95 10.99
N VAL A 7 -4.24 -1.36 10.47
CA VAL A 7 -5.27 -2.11 11.20
C VAL A 7 -5.41 -3.56 10.75
N GLY A 8 -4.63 -3.95 9.75
CA GLY A 8 -4.56 -5.31 9.24
C GLY A 8 -5.88 -5.84 8.69
N ARG A 9 -6.10 -7.14 8.80
CA ARG A 9 -7.32 -7.83 8.34
C ARG A 9 -8.52 -7.63 9.26
N ILE A 10 -8.80 -6.37 9.61
CA ILE A 10 -9.94 -6.01 10.47
C ILE A 10 -11.27 -6.46 9.90
N SER A 11 -11.37 -6.60 8.58
CA SER A 11 -12.54 -7.14 7.90
C SER A 11 -12.92 -8.53 8.42
N THR A 12 -11.93 -9.39 8.65
CA THR A 12 -12.14 -10.73 9.19
C THR A 12 -12.49 -10.71 10.67
N PHE A 13 -11.81 -9.90 11.46
CA PHE A 13 -12.05 -9.85 12.92
C PHE A 13 -13.42 -9.29 13.25
N LEU A 14 -13.84 -8.23 12.59
CA LEU A 14 -15.14 -7.61 12.85
C LEU A 14 -16.31 -8.46 12.35
N ASP A 15 -16.08 -9.34 11.38
CA ASP A 15 -17.14 -10.17 10.82
C ASP A 15 -17.76 -11.09 11.87
N ILE A 16 -16.97 -11.61 12.80
CA ILE A 16 -17.43 -12.47 13.91
C ILE A 16 -18.50 -11.74 14.75
N TYR A 17 -18.25 -10.48 15.06
CA TYR A 17 -19.16 -9.69 15.90
C TYR A 17 -20.39 -9.23 15.12
N ILE A 18 -20.19 -8.72 13.92
CA ILE A 18 -21.30 -8.24 13.07
C ILE A 18 -22.21 -9.41 12.69
N GLN A 19 -21.66 -10.55 12.28
CA GLN A 19 -22.48 -11.72 11.94
C GLN A 19 -23.27 -12.23 13.15
N ARG A 20 -22.66 -12.27 14.34
CA ARG A 20 -23.36 -12.61 15.58
C ARG A 20 -24.57 -11.71 15.84
N ASP A 21 -24.40 -10.42 15.63
CA ASP A 21 -25.45 -9.43 15.91
C ASP A 21 -26.53 -9.41 14.81
N LEU A 22 -26.19 -9.73 13.58
CA LEU A 22 -27.14 -10.01 12.50
C LEU A 22 -27.99 -11.27 12.81
N ASP A 23 -27.34 -12.36 13.23
CA ASP A 23 -28.02 -13.63 13.56
C ASP A 23 -28.98 -13.49 14.75
N LYS A 24 -28.70 -12.55 15.66
CA LYS A 24 -29.58 -12.22 16.78
C LYS A 24 -30.64 -11.18 16.46
N GLY A 25 -30.66 -10.63 15.25
CA GLY A 25 -31.56 -9.56 14.87
C GLY A 25 -31.31 -8.24 15.60
N ILE A 26 -30.11 -8.06 16.17
CA ILE A 26 -29.66 -6.79 16.78
C ILE A 26 -29.29 -5.76 15.70
N LEU A 27 -28.73 -6.23 14.58
CA LEU A 27 -28.40 -5.43 13.41
C LEU A 27 -29.15 -5.95 12.20
N THR A 28 -29.45 -5.04 11.27
CA THR A 28 -29.79 -5.32 9.89
C THR A 28 -28.54 -5.24 9.01
N GLU A 29 -28.60 -5.77 7.78
CA GLU A 29 -27.48 -5.65 6.82
C GLU A 29 -27.17 -4.17 6.49
N SER A 30 -28.19 -3.30 6.46
CA SER A 30 -28.00 -1.87 6.24
C SER A 30 -27.25 -1.19 7.39
N GLU A 31 -27.63 -1.49 8.63
CA GLU A 31 -26.94 -0.97 9.83
C GLU A 31 -25.52 -1.51 9.94
N ALA A 32 -25.29 -2.76 9.56
CA ALA A 32 -23.94 -3.33 9.51
C ALA A 32 -23.05 -2.59 8.50
N GLN A 33 -23.56 -2.23 7.33
CA GLN A 33 -22.86 -1.42 6.35
C GLN A 33 -22.59 -0.02 6.89
N GLU A 34 -23.58 0.63 7.51
CA GLU A 34 -23.46 1.96 8.10
C GLU A 34 -22.36 2.02 9.18
N LEU A 35 -22.25 1.00 10.02
CA LEU A 35 -21.18 0.91 11.01
C LEU A 35 -19.79 0.87 10.37
N ILE A 36 -19.63 0.13 9.27
CA ILE A 36 -18.38 0.09 8.51
C ILE A 36 -18.09 1.44 7.86
N ASP A 37 -19.09 2.07 7.27
CA ASP A 37 -18.96 3.41 6.66
C ASP A 37 -18.55 4.45 7.71
N HIS A 38 -19.13 4.42 8.91
CA HIS A 38 -18.74 5.28 10.02
C HIS A 38 -17.30 5.05 10.47
N MET A 39 -16.83 3.80 10.49
CA MET A 39 -15.45 3.49 10.82
C MET A 39 -14.49 4.08 9.78
N VAL A 40 -14.78 3.89 8.50
CA VAL A 40 -13.99 4.46 7.39
C VAL A 40 -14.00 5.99 7.43
N MET A 41 -15.15 6.59 7.74
CA MET A 41 -15.25 8.04 7.94
C MET A 41 -14.25 8.53 9.01
N LYS A 42 -14.13 7.80 10.12
CA LYS A 42 -13.16 8.15 11.18
C LYS A 42 -11.72 8.05 10.70
N PHE A 43 -11.36 7.07 9.88
CA PHE A 43 -10.03 7.03 9.27
C PHE A 43 -9.74 8.26 8.41
N ARG A 44 -10.74 8.77 7.67
CA ARG A 44 -10.63 9.99 6.87
C ARG A 44 -10.54 11.27 7.72
N MET A 45 -10.99 11.21 8.96
CA MET A 45 -10.97 12.35 9.89
C MET A 45 -9.72 12.41 10.76
N VAL A 46 -9.02 11.30 10.96
CA VAL A 46 -7.82 11.26 11.80
C VAL A 46 -6.71 12.10 11.19
N LYS A 47 -6.04 12.87 12.03
CA LYS A 47 -4.92 13.74 11.66
C LYS A 47 -3.72 13.45 12.55
N PHE A 48 -2.53 13.55 11.99
CA PHE A 48 -1.29 13.57 12.74
C PHE A 48 -0.78 15.00 12.96
N ALA A 49 -0.27 15.25 14.16
CA ALA A 49 0.52 16.44 14.41
C ALA A 49 1.91 16.25 13.80
N ARG A 50 2.14 16.81 12.62
CA ARG A 50 3.43 16.79 11.91
C ARG A 50 3.97 18.20 11.76
N ILE A 51 5.29 18.30 11.63
CA ILE A 51 5.92 19.59 11.30
C ILE A 51 5.50 20.03 9.87
N PRO A 52 5.38 21.33 9.60
CA PRO A 52 4.91 21.84 8.30
C PRO A 52 5.71 21.33 7.09
N SER A 53 7.03 21.22 7.22
CA SER A 53 7.89 20.72 6.14
C SER A 53 7.59 19.25 5.77
N TYR A 54 7.20 18.43 6.73
CA TYR A 54 6.79 17.05 6.48
C TYR A 54 5.45 16.99 5.73
N ASN A 55 4.48 17.81 6.14
CA ASN A 55 3.19 17.90 5.46
C ASN A 55 3.34 18.41 4.02
N GLN A 56 4.25 19.36 3.80
CA GLN A 56 4.55 19.87 2.47
C GLN A 56 5.15 18.78 1.57
N LEU A 57 6.05 17.95 2.11
CA LEU A 57 6.66 16.85 1.37
C LEU A 57 5.62 15.82 0.89
N PHE A 58 4.60 15.55 1.69
CA PHE A 58 3.54 14.57 1.40
C PHE A 58 2.25 15.19 0.87
N SER A 59 2.23 16.47 0.56
CA SER A 59 1.06 17.18 0.06
C SER A 59 -0.17 17.06 0.96
N GLY A 60 0.01 17.11 2.27
CA GLY A 60 -1.05 17.04 3.28
C GLY A 60 -0.72 16.14 4.46
N ASP A 61 -1.76 15.64 5.14
CA ASP A 61 -1.68 14.84 6.36
C ASP A 61 -2.12 13.38 6.14
N PRO A 62 -1.50 12.61 5.24
CA PRO A 62 -1.88 11.21 5.09
C PRO A 62 -1.60 10.44 6.38
N VAL A 63 -2.55 9.61 6.80
CA VAL A 63 -2.47 8.76 8.00
C VAL A 63 -1.98 7.38 7.64
N TRP A 64 -2.16 7.00 6.37
CA TRP A 64 -1.92 5.65 5.87
C TRP A 64 -2.58 4.59 6.78
N ALA A 65 -3.89 4.76 6.99
CA ALA A 65 -4.71 3.79 7.70
C ALA A 65 -4.92 2.57 6.80
N THR A 66 -3.98 1.64 6.87
CA THR A 66 -3.98 0.45 6.01
C THR A 66 -4.94 -0.58 6.54
N LEU A 67 -5.84 -1.01 5.68
CA LEU A 67 -6.91 -1.97 5.91
C LEU A 67 -6.80 -3.08 4.87
N GLU A 68 -6.80 -4.32 5.32
CA GLU A 68 -6.68 -5.48 4.45
C GLU A 68 -8.00 -6.24 4.34
N VAL A 69 -8.29 -6.71 3.12
CA VAL A 69 -9.44 -7.56 2.81
C VAL A 69 -8.99 -8.77 2.00
N GLY A 70 -9.65 -9.89 2.18
CA GLY A 70 -9.31 -11.13 1.47
C GLY A 70 -8.11 -11.85 2.07
N GLY A 71 -7.30 -12.44 1.21
CA GLY A 71 -6.15 -13.26 1.60
C GLY A 71 -6.49 -14.70 1.95
N ILE A 72 -5.45 -15.48 2.17
CA ILE A 72 -5.53 -16.90 2.55
C ILE A 72 -4.98 -17.06 3.97
N GLY A 73 -5.73 -17.72 4.84
CA GLY A 73 -5.34 -18.01 6.22
C GLY A 73 -4.22 -19.06 6.30
N MET A 74 -3.68 -19.23 7.50
CA MET A 74 -2.62 -20.22 7.78
C MET A 74 -3.05 -21.66 7.50
N ASP A 75 -4.35 -21.91 7.55
CA ASP A 75 -4.97 -23.22 7.25
C ASP A 75 -5.38 -23.39 5.78
N GLY A 76 -4.99 -22.46 4.92
CA GLY A 76 -5.29 -22.47 3.48
C GLY A 76 -6.70 -22.02 3.12
N ARG A 77 -7.55 -21.67 4.09
CA ARG A 77 -8.90 -21.16 3.80
C ARG A 77 -8.87 -19.71 3.35
N SER A 78 -9.80 -19.36 2.48
CA SER A 78 -10.06 -17.97 2.12
C SER A 78 -10.51 -17.18 3.35
N MET A 79 -9.92 -16.01 3.55
CA MET A 79 -10.28 -15.06 4.61
C MET A 79 -11.33 -14.04 4.13
N VAL A 80 -11.93 -14.27 2.99
CA VAL A 80 -13.03 -13.42 2.48
C VAL A 80 -14.27 -13.62 3.33
N THR A 81 -14.73 -12.53 3.94
CA THR A 81 -15.97 -12.46 4.74
C THR A 81 -16.93 -11.45 4.12
N LYS A 82 -18.16 -11.36 4.64
CA LYS A 82 -19.09 -10.31 4.24
C LYS A 82 -18.51 -8.91 4.45
N ASN A 83 -17.73 -8.71 5.49
CA ASN A 83 -17.09 -7.42 5.75
C ASN A 83 -16.06 -7.04 4.68
N CYS A 84 -15.41 -7.98 4.02
CA CYS A 84 -14.56 -7.65 2.88
C CYS A 84 -15.36 -6.93 1.78
N TYR A 85 -16.59 -7.38 1.52
CA TYR A 85 -17.49 -6.71 0.57
C TYR A 85 -17.98 -5.36 1.12
N ARG A 86 -18.31 -5.26 2.42
CA ARG A 86 -18.75 -4.00 3.02
C ARG A 86 -17.66 -2.92 2.97
N PHE A 87 -16.42 -3.25 3.28
CA PHE A 87 -15.30 -2.31 3.16
C PHE A 87 -15.05 -1.84 1.72
N LEU A 88 -15.14 -2.74 0.75
CA LEU A 88 -15.08 -2.36 -0.66
C LEU A 88 -16.28 -1.48 -1.05
N HIS A 89 -17.47 -1.82 -0.59
CA HIS A 89 -18.70 -1.06 -0.89
C HIS A 89 -18.66 0.35 -0.30
N THR A 90 -18.01 0.54 0.84
CA THR A 90 -17.82 1.87 1.43
C THR A 90 -17.13 2.83 0.48
N LEU A 91 -16.22 2.37 -0.39
CA LEU A 91 -15.58 3.22 -1.40
C LEU A 91 -16.56 3.72 -2.46
N GLU A 92 -17.62 2.94 -2.74
CA GLU A 92 -18.72 3.39 -3.62
C GLU A 92 -19.68 4.32 -2.86
N ASN A 93 -20.03 4.02 -1.59
CA ASN A 93 -20.94 4.83 -0.78
C ASN A 93 -20.37 6.22 -0.45
N MET A 94 -19.11 6.28 -0.05
CA MET A 94 -18.46 7.51 0.43
C MET A 94 -17.60 8.19 -0.63
N GLY A 95 -17.47 7.58 -1.79
CA GLY A 95 -16.56 8.00 -2.85
C GLY A 95 -15.09 7.67 -2.57
N PRO A 96 -14.25 7.77 -3.62
CA PRO A 96 -12.82 7.50 -3.53
C PRO A 96 -12.11 8.49 -2.61
N ALA A 97 -11.13 8.01 -1.87
CA ALA A 97 -10.27 8.84 -1.02
C ALA A 97 -8.95 8.12 -0.74
N PRO A 98 -7.89 8.86 -0.35
CA PRO A 98 -6.62 8.26 0.03
C PRO A 98 -6.74 7.33 1.26
N GLU A 99 -7.74 7.55 2.11
CA GLU A 99 -7.99 6.80 3.33
C GLU A 99 -9.33 6.04 3.27
N PRO A 100 -9.34 4.78 3.70
CA PRO A 100 -8.19 3.97 4.11
C PRO A 100 -7.32 3.57 2.91
N ASN A 101 -6.04 3.23 3.15
CA ASN A 101 -5.27 2.44 2.20
C ASN A 101 -5.86 1.02 2.21
N LEU A 102 -6.83 0.76 1.34
CA LEU A 102 -7.50 -0.52 1.27
C LEU A 102 -6.72 -1.45 0.35
N THR A 103 -6.17 -2.51 0.95
CA THR A 103 -5.37 -3.51 0.24
C THR A 103 -6.13 -4.83 0.14
N VAL A 104 -6.32 -5.30 -1.08
CA VAL A 104 -6.77 -6.67 -1.34
C VAL A 104 -5.57 -7.58 -1.28
N LEU A 105 -5.53 -8.51 -0.33
CA LEU A 105 -4.60 -9.61 -0.32
C LEU A 105 -5.09 -10.64 -1.34
N TYR A 106 -4.58 -10.53 -2.54
CA TYR A 106 -5.00 -11.36 -3.67
C TYR A 106 -4.37 -12.75 -3.58
N SER A 107 -5.13 -13.76 -3.97
CA SER A 107 -4.64 -15.10 -4.28
C SER A 107 -5.49 -15.70 -5.40
N SER A 108 -4.87 -16.53 -6.21
CA SER A 108 -5.57 -17.33 -7.23
C SER A 108 -6.70 -18.16 -6.62
N ALA A 109 -6.53 -18.61 -5.37
CA ALA A 109 -7.50 -19.43 -4.63
C ALA A 109 -8.69 -18.66 -4.04
N LEU A 110 -8.72 -17.32 -4.12
CA LEU A 110 -9.86 -16.54 -3.63
C LEU A 110 -11.16 -16.82 -4.43
N PRO A 111 -12.34 -16.68 -3.81
CA PRO A 111 -13.62 -16.80 -4.50
C PRO A 111 -13.72 -15.88 -5.72
N GLU A 112 -14.13 -16.42 -6.85
CA GLU A 112 -14.18 -15.70 -8.13
C GLU A 112 -15.11 -14.47 -8.10
N ASN A 113 -16.22 -14.56 -7.38
CA ASN A 113 -17.13 -13.43 -7.18
C ASN A 113 -16.50 -12.29 -6.39
N PHE A 114 -15.64 -12.60 -5.41
CA PHE A 114 -14.90 -11.57 -4.66
C PHE A 114 -13.85 -10.89 -5.56
N LYS A 115 -13.07 -11.66 -6.31
CA LYS A 115 -12.09 -11.11 -7.25
C LYS A 115 -12.73 -10.15 -8.27
N LYS A 116 -13.87 -10.56 -8.85
CA LYS A 116 -14.64 -9.73 -9.79
C LYS A 116 -15.18 -8.46 -9.14
N TYR A 117 -15.68 -8.55 -7.92
CA TYR A 117 -16.20 -7.38 -7.20
C TYR A 117 -15.09 -6.41 -6.83
N ALA A 118 -13.98 -6.90 -6.28
CA ALA A 118 -12.81 -6.07 -5.97
C ALA A 118 -12.28 -5.35 -7.22
N ALA A 119 -12.16 -6.05 -8.35
CA ALA A 119 -11.76 -5.45 -9.62
C ALA A 119 -12.74 -4.38 -10.10
N LYS A 120 -14.05 -4.62 -9.99
CA LYS A 120 -15.07 -3.61 -10.32
C LYS A 120 -14.93 -2.35 -9.48
N VAL A 121 -14.80 -2.49 -8.16
CA VAL A 121 -14.62 -1.35 -7.25
C VAL A 121 -13.32 -0.61 -7.56
N SER A 122 -12.25 -1.34 -7.84
CA SER A 122 -10.95 -0.77 -8.22
C SER A 122 -11.06 0.10 -9.47
N ILE A 123 -11.77 -0.38 -10.51
CA ILE A 123 -12.01 0.37 -11.76
C ILE A 123 -12.84 1.63 -11.48
N ASN A 124 -13.88 1.52 -10.66
CA ASN A 124 -14.80 2.61 -10.41
C ASN A 124 -14.22 3.71 -9.51
N THR A 125 -13.31 3.35 -8.60
CA THR A 125 -12.88 4.25 -7.53
C THR A 125 -11.39 4.60 -7.57
N SER A 126 -10.55 3.80 -8.23
CA SER A 126 -9.08 3.92 -8.20
C SER A 126 -8.50 3.99 -6.76
N SER A 127 -9.21 3.39 -5.78
CA SER A 127 -8.86 3.48 -4.35
C SER A 127 -8.55 2.13 -3.71
N VAL A 128 -8.20 1.13 -4.51
CA VAL A 128 -7.86 -0.23 -4.05
C VAL A 128 -6.44 -0.56 -4.45
N GLN A 129 -5.67 -1.05 -3.49
CA GLN A 129 -4.34 -1.62 -3.69
C GLN A 129 -4.41 -3.15 -3.70
N TYR A 130 -3.40 -3.79 -4.27
CA TYR A 130 -3.30 -5.25 -4.33
C TYR A 130 -1.93 -5.72 -3.90
N GLU A 131 -1.91 -6.73 -3.03
CA GLU A 131 -0.73 -7.54 -2.74
C GLU A 131 -1.05 -9.00 -3.05
N ASN A 132 -0.08 -9.72 -3.60
CA ASN A 132 -0.31 -11.09 -4.04
C ASN A 132 0.18 -12.09 -2.98
N ASP A 133 -0.75 -12.70 -2.24
CA ASP A 133 -0.47 -13.72 -1.23
C ASP A 133 0.34 -14.90 -1.79
N ASP A 134 0.07 -15.30 -3.03
CA ASP A 134 0.75 -16.44 -3.66
C ASP A 134 2.26 -16.16 -3.85
N VAL A 135 2.66 -14.88 -3.91
CA VAL A 135 4.05 -14.43 -4.04
C VAL A 135 4.64 -13.99 -2.69
N MET A 136 3.84 -13.34 -1.87
CA MET A 136 4.32 -12.72 -0.62
C MET A 136 4.52 -13.75 0.50
N LYS A 137 3.61 -14.71 0.65
CA LYS A 137 3.66 -15.70 1.73
C LYS A 137 4.91 -16.58 1.71
N PRO A 138 5.45 -17.02 0.57
CA PRO A 138 6.72 -17.75 0.53
C PRO A 138 7.91 -16.97 1.11
N VAL A 139 7.87 -15.65 1.09
CA VAL A 139 8.96 -14.78 1.59
C VAL A 139 8.70 -14.32 3.02
N TRP A 140 7.47 -13.87 3.31
CA TRP A 140 7.12 -13.20 4.57
C TRP A 140 6.40 -14.10 5.58
N GLY A 141 6.06 -15.33 5.18
CA GLY A 141 5.29 -16.25 6.01
C GLY A 141 3.78 -16.05 5.88
N ASP A 142 3.05 -16.96 6.53
CA ASP A 142 1.59 -17.06 6.37
C ASP A 142 0.81 -15.90 6.97
N ASP A 143 1.34 -15.24 7.98
CA ASP A 143 0.66 -14.16 8.71
C ASP A 143 1.41 -12.83 8.56
N TYR A 144 1.69 -12.45 7.32
CA TYR A 144 2.17 -11.11 7.03
C TYR A 144 1.01 -10.12 6.93
N SER A 145 1.34 -8.86 7.11
CA SER A 145 0.42 -7.73 7.00
C SER A 145 1.09 -6.60 6.23
N ILE A 146 0.31 -5.72 5.66
CA ILE A 146 0.81 -4.53 4.98
C ILE A 146 0.76 -3.35 5.94
N CYS A 147 1.92 -2.77 6.18
CA CYS A 147 2.05 -1.58 6.99
C CYS A 147 2.19 -0.34 6.12
N CYS A 148 1.62 0.78 6.58
CA CYS A 148 1.65 2.05 5.84
C CYS A 148 0.99 1.89 4.47
N CYS A 149 1.73 2.11 3.40
CA CYS A 149 1.22 2.01 2.04
C CYS A 149 1.35 0.59 1.48
N VAL A 150 2.56 0.00 1.53
CA VAL A 150 2.92 -1.23 0.81
C VAL A 150 3.99 -2.07 1.51
N SER A 151 4.40 -1.75 2.73
CA SER A 151 5.47 -2.47 3.41
C SER A 151 4.97 -3.76 4.03
N ALA A 152 5.45 -4.89 3.58
CA ALA A 152 5.17 -6.17 4.21
C ALA A 152 5.91 -6.32 5.54
N THR A 153 5.23 -6.82 6.55
CA THR A 153 5.79 -7.13 7.88
C THR A 153 5.14 -8.41 8.41
N GLN A 154 5.87 -9.15 9.24
CA GLN A 154 5.28 -10.27 9.97
C GLN A 154 4.48 -9.74 11.16
N THR A 155 3.18 -10.04 11.20
CA THR A 155 2.26 -9.53 12.23
C THR A 155 2.72 -9.91 13.63
N GLY A 156 2.88 -8.90 14.48
CA GLY A 156 3.31 -9.07 15.87
C GLY A 156 4.78 -9.40 16.10
N LYS A 157 5.59 -9.50 15.02
CA LYS A 157 7.03 -9.80 15.11
C LYS A 157 7.91 -8.70 14.56
N GLU A 158 7.42 -7.97 13.58
CA GLU A 158 8.16 -6.93 12.89
C GLU A 158 7.39 -5.62 12.92
N MET A 159 8.11 -4.53 12.73
CA MET A 159 7.54 -3.21 12.57
C MET A 159 8.20 -2.51 11.37
N GLN A 160 7.46 -1.63 10.73
CA GLN A 160 8.02 -0.78 9.70
C GLN A 160 8.89 0.31 10.33
N PHE A 161 10.09 0.47 9.78
CA PHE A 161 11.01 1.53 10.17
C PHE A 161 11.49 2.27 8.93
N PHE A 162 11.34 3.61 8.92
CA PHE A 162 11.86 4.45 7.84
C PHE A 162 13.32 4.79 8.09
N GLY A 163 14.25 3.92 7.69
CA GLY A 163 15.69 4.15 7.81
C GLY A 163 16.22 5.12 6.76
N ALA A 164 15.73 4.97 5.53
CA ALA A 164 16.19 5.77 4.41
C ALA A 164 15.14 5.87 3.29
N ARG A 165 15.35 6.81 2.39
CA ARG A 165 14.52 6.97 1.17
C ARG A 165 15.42 7.16 -0.03
N ALA A 166 15.17 6.40 -1.09
CA ALA A 166 15.87 6.50 -2.36
C ALA A 166 14.96 7.10 -3.44
N ASN A 167 15.44 8.10 -4.15
CA ASN A 167 14.76 8.64 -5.33
C ASN A 167 15.26 7.91 -6.58
N LEU A 168 14.56 6.87 -6.98
CA LEU A 168 14.94 6.02 -8.13
C LEU A 168 14.94 6.81 -9.45
N ALA A 169 14.01 7.74 -9.65
CA ALA A 169 13.97 8.59 -10.83
C ALA A 169 15.19 9.51 -10.89
N LYS A 170 15.62 10.04 -9.76
CA LYS A 170 16.84 10.86 -9.67
C LYS A 170 18.08 10.04 -9.97
N CYS A 171 18.16 8.79 -9.56
CA CYS A 171 19.22 7.87 -9.93
C CYS A 171 19.32 7.67 -11.45
N LEU A 172 18.18 7.60 -12.13
CA LEU A 172 18.16 7.51 -13.60
C LEU A 172 18.73 8.77 -14.22
N LEU A 173 18.38 9.95 -13.74
CA LEU A 173 18.98 11.22 -14.21
C LEU A 173 20.48 11.26 -13.97
N TYR A 174 20.94 10.82 -12.82
CA TYR A 174 22.38 10.71 -12.54
C TYR A 174 23.07 9.71 -13.48
N ALA A 175 22.43 8.58 -13.77
CA ALA A 175 22.97 7.62 -14.74
C ALA A 175 23.13 8.22 -16.14
N ILE A 176 22.18 9.04 -16.57
CA ILE A 176 22.24 9.74 -17.87
C ILE A 176 23.31 10.84 -17.85
N ASN A 177 23.38 11.63 -16.77
CA ASN A 177 24.22 12.81 -16.68
C ASN A 177 25.62 12.52 -16.10
N GLY A 178 26.04 11.24 -15.99
CA GLY A 178 27.36 10.89 -15.48
C GLY A 178 27.56 11.22 -14.00
N GLY A 179 26.50 11.13 -13.20
CA GLY A 179 26.51 11.40 -11.75
C GLY A 179 26.31 12.88 -11.39
N VAL A 180 26.12 13.75 -12.39
CA VAL A 180 25.91 15.19 -12.16
C VAL A 180 24.42 15.51 -11.95
N ASP A 181 24.13 16.34 -10.96
CA ASP A 181 22.79 16.85 -10.70
C ASP A 181 22.41 17.90 -11.77
N GLU A 182 21.25 17.72 -12.39
CA GLU A 182 20.78 18.58 -13.49
C GLU A 182 20.38 20.00 -13.05
N LYS A 183 20.20 20.22 -11.73
CA LYS A 183 19.81 21.52 -11.19
C LYS A 183 20.96 22.28 -10.56
N SER A 184 21.74 21.60 -9.71
CA SER A 184 22.89 22.21 -9.05
C SER A 184 24.16 22.18 -9.88
N HIS A 185 24.22 21.29 -10.88
CA HIS A 185 25.41 21.00 -11.69
C HIS A 185 26.60 20.46 -10.88
N GLU A 186 26.32 19.93 -9.69
CA GLU A 186 27.33 19.32 -8.82
C GLU A 186 27.43 17.82 -9.07
N GLN A 187 28.64 17.27 -8.87
CA GLN A 187 28.87 15.83 -8.90
C GLN A 187 28.28 15.20 -7.63
N CYS A 188 27.15 14.55 -7.73
CA CYS A 188 26.45 13.92 -6.61
C CYS A 188 26.60 12.41 -6.56
N GLY A 189 26.78 11.76 -7.71
CA GLY A 189 26.98 10.32 -7.85
C GLY A 189 28.36 9.97 -8.40
N PRO A 190 28.63 8.66 -8.64
CA PRO A 190 29.84 8.23 -9.30
C PRO A 190 30.04 8.94 -10.65
N ASN A 191 31.27 9.32 -10.92
CA ASN A 191 31.62 10.03 -12.15
C ASN A 191 31.88 9.02 -13.28
N TYR A 192 31.04 9.02 -14.30
CA TYR A 192 31.27 8.34 -15.56
C TYR A 192 30.87 9.24 -16.74
N ALA A 193 31.24 8.82 -17.95
CA ALA A 193 30.86 9.56 -19.13
C ALA A 193 29.31 9.67 -19.23
N PRO A 194 28.77 10.90 -19.35
CA PRO A 194 27.34 11.07 -19.56
C PRO A 194 26.90 10.41 -20.87
N ILE A 195 25.62 10.08 -20.94
CA ILE A 195 25.02 9.60 -22.18
C ILE A 195 24.78 10.82 -23.07
N THR A 196 25.43 10.84 -24.22
CA THR A 196 25.32 11.93 -25.20
C THR A 196 24.74 11.38 -26.49
N GLY A 197 23.63 11.94 -26.96
CA GLY A 197 22.98 11.52 -28.20
C GLY A 197 21.61 12.16 -28.32
N GLU A 198 21.08 12.11 -29.53
CA GLU A 198 19.73 12.61 -29.83
C GLU A 198 18.65 11.74 -29.18
N TYR A 199 18.95 10.45 -28.99
CA TYR A 199 18.03 9.45 -28.40
C TYR A 199 18.75 8.65 -27.33
N LEU A 200 17.99 8.26 -26.27
CA LEU A 200 18.48 7.34 -25.25
C LEU A 200 18.36 5.89 -25.76
N ASN A 201 19.46 5.16 -25.70
CA ASN A 201 19.47 3.73 -26.01
C ASN A 201 19.30 2.92 -24.72
N TYR A 202 18.34 2.02 -24.70
CA TYR A 202 18.05 1.16 -23.55
C TYR A 202 19.27 0.35 -23.11
N ASP A 203 19.99 -0.26 -24.05
CA ASP A 203 21.16 -1.10 -23.76
C ASP A 203 22.35 -0.31 -23.20
N GLU A 204 22.37 1.01 -23.41
CA GLU A 204 23.36 1.90 -22.80
C GLU A 204 22.90 2.46 -21.43
N VAL A 205 21.62 2.82 -21.33
CA VAL A 205 21.04 3.43 -20.13
C VAL A 205 20.93 2.41 -18.98
N LEU A 206 20.43 1.21 -19.25
CA LEU A 206 20.15 0.23 -18.22
C LEU A 206 21.38 -0.17 -17.38
N PRO A 207 22.52 -0.51 -17.97
CA PRO A 207 23.74 -0.85 -17.19
C PRO A 207 24.21 0.32 -16.30
N LYS A 208 24.17 1.54 -16.80
CA LYS A 208 24.55 2.74 -16.03
C LYS A 208 23.54 3.00 -14.88
N TYR A 209 22.27 2.78 -15.13
CA TYR A 209 21.24 2.91 -14.12
C TYR A 209 21.42 1.87 -13.01
N VAL A 210 21.64 0.60 -13.35
CA VAL A 210 21.92 -0.46 -12.38
C VAL A 210 23.16 -0.12 -11.55
N GLN A 211 24.24 0.33 -12.18
CA GLN A 211 25.46 0.76 -11.48
C GLN A 211 25.19 1.92 -10.51
N MET A 212 24.32 2.87 -10.90
CA MET A 212 23.93 3.99 -10.02
C MET A 212 23.08 3.51 -8.85
N LEU A 213 22.19 2.52 -9.06
CA LEU A 213 21.39 1.91 -7.99
C LEU A 213 22.29 1.13 -7.01
N ASP A 214 23.27 0.38 -7.49
CA ASP A 214 24.24 -0.32 -6.65
C ASP A 214 25.04 0.65 -5.78
N TRP A 215 25.50 1.76 -6.36
CA TRP A 215 26.15 2.81 -5.59
C TRP A 215 25.22 3.40 -4.52
N LEU A 216 23.96 3.72 -4.88
CA LEU A 216 22.99 4.28 -3.96
C LEU A 216 22.68 3.30 -2.81
N ALA A 217 22.52 2.02 -3.12
CA ALA A 217 22.29 0.98 -2.12
C ALA A 217 23.48 0.85 -1.14
N GLY A 218 24.71 1.08 -1.63
CA GLY A 218 25.91 1.08 -0.80
C GLY A 218 26.05 2.26 0.16
N LEU A 219 25.21 3.31 0.01
CA LEU A 219 25.19 4.45 0.95
C LEU A 219 24.30 4.18 2.18
N TYR A 220 23.50 3.13 2.19
CA TYR A 220 22.57 2.74 3.24
C TYR A 220 23.01 1.48 3.95
#